data_2059dfe310f93f1947aafff7f1b6b8aa
#
_entry.id   2059dfe310f93f1947aafff7f1b6b8aa
#
_cell.length_a   1.000
_cell.length_b   1.000
_cell.length_c   1.000
_cell.angle_alpha   90.00
_cell.angle_beta   90.00
_cell.angle_gamma   90.00
#
_symmetry.space_group_name_H-M   'P 1'
#
loop_
_entity.id
_entity.type
_entity.pdbx_description
1 polymer ?
#
loop_
_entity_poly.entity_id
_entity_poly.type
_entity_poly.pdbx_seq_one_letter_code
_entity_poly.pdbx_strand_id
1 'polypeptide(L)'
;CTDELKNNNINNSSWDKMEKGEIKNCSFNVTTPIRDKVEKQYALFYKLDVVPIDDNDKNSTKNITKFRLISCNTSVITQACPKVSFEPIPIHYCAPAGFAILKCNNKTFDGKGPCNNVSTVQCTHGIRPVVSTQLLLNGSLAEESVVIRSDNISDNAKTIIVQLNETVEINCTRPNNNTRKGIHIGPGRAFYTTGEIIGNIRQAHCNISEAKWHKTLKQIAEKLREKFENATEIAFNKSSGGDPEIVMHTFNCGGEFFYCNTTPLFNSTWKSNSTYNSTEGPERNITLQCRIKQIINMWQEVGKAMYAPPISGQIRCSSNITGLLLTRDGGNNTDTEIFR
;
A
#
# COMPACT_ATOMS: atom_id res chain seq x y z
N CYS A 1 9.87 10.33 -23.40
CA CYS A 1 8.72 9.43 -23.14
C CYS A 1 7.48 9.91 -23.90
N THR A 2 6.62 8.98 -24.27
CA THR A 2 5.33 9.22 -24.89
C THR A 2 4.24 8.41 -24.20
N ASP A 3 2.97 8.83 -24.36
CA ASP A 3 1.81 8.11 -23.83
C ASP A 3 1.25 7.07 -24.82
N GLU A 4 1.88 6.93 -25.99
CA GLU A 4 1.45 6.01 -27.04
C GLU A 4 1.93 4.58 -26.74
N LEU A 5 0.99 3.65 -26.60
CA LEU A 5 1.23 2.23 -26.48
C LEU A 5 0.75 1.51 -27.74
N LYS A 6 1.51 0.50 -28.18
CA LYS A 6 1.28 -0.21 -29.46
C LYS A 6 -0.05 -0.97 -29.57
N ASN A 7 -0.79 -1.19 -28.45
CA ASN A 7 -2.04 -1.96 -28.43
C ASN A 7 -3.15 -1.18 -27.73
N ASN A 8 -3.72 -0.19 -28.43
CA ASN A 8 -4.92 0.50 -27.97
C ASN A 8 -6.20 -0.20 -28.48
N ASN A 9 -6.45 -1.45 -28.07
CA ASN A 9 -7.78 -2.03 -28.18
C ASN A 9 -8.64 -1.46 -27.05
N ILE A 10 -9.33 -0.38 -27.37
CA ILE A 10 -10.23 0.34 -26.48
C ILE A 10 -11.56 -0.42 -26.43
N ASN A 11 -11.72 -1.36 -25.49
CA ASN A 11 -13.03 -1.84 -25.12
C ASN A 11 -13.66 -0.90 -24.07
N ASN A 12 -14.90 -0.48 -24.36
CA ASN A 12 -15.64 0.59 -23.69
C ASN A 12 -16.22 0.26 -22.31
N SER A 13 -15.60 -0.56 -21.47
CA SER A 13 -16.02 -0.73 -20.08
C SER A 13 -15.33 0.30 -19.17
N SER A 14 -16.12 1.19 -18.61
CA SER A 14 -15.66 2.48 -18.09
C SER A 14 -14.90 2.47 -16.75
N TRP A 15 -14.98 1.40 -15.95
CA TRP A 15 -14.33 1.37 -14.62
C TRP A 15 -13.00 0.59 -14.59
N ASP A 16 -12.76 -0.23 -15.59
CA ASP A 16 -11.62 -1.14 -15.68
C ASP A 16 -10.44 -0.56 -16.48
N LYS A 17 -10.61 0.67 -16.99
CA LYS A 17 -9.59 1.34 -17.80
C LYS A 17 -8.58 2.06 -16.96
N MET A 18 -7.30 1.76 -17.22
CA MET A 18 -6.21 2.61 -16.80
C MET A 18 -6.28 3.94 -17.57
N GLU A 19 -6.13 5.08 -16.88
CA GLU A 19 -6.08 6.40 -17.49
C GLU A 19 -4.93 6.48 -18.49
N LYS A 20 -5.15 7.23 -19.58
CA LYS A 20 -4.09 7.52 -20.57
C LYS A 20 -2.95 8.27 -19.88
N GLY A 21 -1.72 7.81 -20.09
CA GLY A 21 -0.53 8.40 -19.50
C GLY A 21 -0.06 7.76 -18.18
N GLU A 22 -0.79 6.83 -17.59
CA GLU A 22 -0.33 6.06 -16.42
C GLU A 22 0.86 5.15 -16.74
N ILE A 23 0.97 4.69 -17.98
CA ILE A 23 2.11 3.94 -18.51
C ILE A 23 2.73 4.75 -19.63
N LYS A 24 4.03 5.03 -19.49
CA LYS A 24 4.79 5.80 -20.46
C LYS A 24 5.76 4.91 -21.23
N ASN A 25 5.81 5.10 -22.54
CA ASN A 25 6.79 4.48 -23.42
C ASN A 25 8.00 5.41 -23.52
N CYS A 26 9.12 5.02 -22.95
CA CYS A 26 10.34 5.81 -22.89
C CYS A 26 11.44 5.22 -23.75
N SER A 27 12.14 6.07 -24.47
CA SER A 27 13.34 5.72 -25.22
C SER A 27 14.55 6.39 -24.59
N PHE A 28 15.66 5.67 -24.50
CA PHE A 28 16.89 6.14 -23.89
C PHE A 28 18.10 5.47 -24.55
N ASN A 29 19.26 6.05 -24.33
CA ASN A 29 20.51 5.51 -24.83
C ASN A 29 21.24 4.73 -23.74
N VAL A 30 21.76 3.56 -24.10
CA VAL A 30 22.59 2.73 -23.22
C VAL A 30 23.99 2.65 -23.82
N THR A 31 24.99 2.96 -23.01
CA THR A 31 26.40 2.81 -23.39
C THR A 31 26.88 1.43 -22.93
N THR A 32 27.37 0.61 -23.87
CA THR A 32 27.97 -0.68 -23.56
C THR A 32 29.45 -0.50 -23.27
N PRO A 33 29.95 -0.96 -22.08
CA PRO A 33 31.34 -0.72 -21.66
C PRO A 33 32.41 -1.34 -22.56
N ILE A 34 32.07 -2.34 -23.36
CA ILE A 34 33.05 -3.11 -24.14
C ILE A 34 33.39 -2.48 -25.48
N ARG A 35 32.56 -1.57 -26.02
CA ARG A 35 32.73 -1.01 -27.38
C ARG A 35 32.49 0.46 -27.51
N ASP A 36 32.28 1.21 -26.45
CA ASP A 36 31.81 2.61 -26.47
C ASP A 36 30.62 2.84 -27.43
N LYS A 37 29.87 1.78 -27.69
CA LYS A 37 28.74 1.81 -28.59
C LYS A 37 27.50 2.23 -27.84
N VAL A 38 26.90 3.32 -28.28
CA VAL A 38 25.60 3.78 -27.77
C VAL A 38 24.47 3.12 -28.54
N GLU A 39 23.64 2.38 -27.83
CA GLU A 39 22.45 1.76 -28.42
C GLU A 39 21.20 2.39 -27.86
N LYS A 40 20.23 2.66 -28.76
CA LYS A 40 18.91 3.15 -28.38
C LYS A 40 18.06 1.99 -27.88
N GLN A 41 17.53 2.12 -26.69
CA GLN A 41 16.63 1.15 -26.06
C GLN A 41 15.30 1.83 -25.69
N TYR A 42 14.28 1.02 -25.50
CA TYR A 42 12.97 1.49 -25.02
C TYR A 42 12.45 0.57 -23.91
N ALA A 43 11.66 1.16 -23.03
CA ALA A 43 10.99 0.44 -21.95
C ALA A 43 9.70 1.16 -21.56
N LEU A 44 8.79 0.42 -20.92
CA LEU A 44 7.59 0.98 -20.31
C LEU A 44 7.85 1.28 -18.84
N PHE A 45 7.47 2.47 -18.42
CA PHE A 45 7.52 2.91 -17.02
C PHE A 45 6.15 3.38 -16.55
N TYR A 46 5.86 3.21 -15.27
CA TYR A 46 4.70 3.81 -14.65
C TYR A 46 4.92 5.31 -14.42
N LYS A 47 3.87 6.09 -14.55
CA LYS A 47 3.91 7.55 -14.34
C LYS A 47 4.48 7.96 -12.99
N LEU A 48 4.24 7.17 -11.93
CA LEU A 48 4.78 7.45 -10.60
C LEU A 48 6.30 7.33 -10.49
N ASP A 49 6.95 6.64 -11.43
CA ASP A 49 8.38 6.38 -11.43
C ASP A 49 9.20 7.41 -12.22
N VAL A 50 8.53 8.30 -12.93
CA VAL A 50 9.18 9.30 -13.80
C VAL A 50 8.71 10.71 -13.47
N VAL A 51 9.64 11.66 -13.62
CA VAL A 51 9.40 13.09 -13.38
C VAL A 51 9.84 13.88 -14.61
N PRO A 52 9.04 14.84 -15.10
CA PRO A 52 9.43 15.69 -16.20
C PRO A 52 10.70 16.51 -15.88
N ILE A 53 11.57 16.66 -16.86
CA ILE A 53 12.71 17.59 -16.78
C ILE A 53 12.25 18.90 -17.40
N ASP A 54 12.37 20.00 -16.66
CA ASP A 54 12.07 21.36 -17.16
C ASP A 54 13.11 21.75 -18.21
N ASP A 55 12.75 21.61 -19.48
CA ASP A 55 13.47 22.26 -20.56
C ASP A 55 12.95 23.70 -20.69
N ASN A 56 13.82 24.68 -20.44
CA ASN A 56 13.54 26.10 -20.65
C ASN A 56 13.35 26.46 -22.16
N ASP A 57 13.35 25.50 -23.05
CA ASP A 57 13.11 25.67 -24.46
C ASP A 57 11.61 25.71 -24.78
N LYS A 58 11.04 26.92 -24.74
CA LYS A 58 9.64 27.24 -25.08
C LYS A 58 9.27 26.99 -26.54
N ASN A 59 10.13 26.38 -27.38
CA ASN A 59 9.94 26.23 -28.83
C ASN A 59 9.82 24.81 -29.36
N SER A 60 9.62 23.78 -28.51
CA SER A 60 9.43 22.43 -29.03
C SER A 60 7.97 22.18 -29.40
N THR A 61 7.65 22.26 -30.68
CA THR A 61 6.35 21.91 -31.29
C THR A 61 6.05 20.41 -31.32
N LYS A 62 6.84 19.59 -30.65
CA LYS A 62 6.63 18.14 -30.57
C LYS A 62 6.35 17.74 -29.11
N ASN A 63 5.31 16.96 -28.92
CA ASN A 63 4.90 16.35 -27.64
C ASN A 63 5.93 15.38 -27.02
N ILE A 64 7.22 15.60 -27.24
CA ILE A 64 8.31 14.82 -26.68
C ILE A 64 8.77 15.54 -25.42
N THR A 65 8.33 15.04 -24.29
CA THR A 65 8.78 15.53 -22.99
C THR A 65 9.93 14.67 -22.50
N LYS A 66 10.97 15.31 -21.99
CA LYS A 66 12.09 14.63 -21.34
C LYS A 66 11.72 14.31 -19.91
N PHE A 67 12.02 13.09 -19.48
CA PHE A 67 11.78 12.61 -18.14
C PHE A 67 13.08 12.07 -17.54
N ARG A 68 13.13 12.06 -16.24
CA ARG A 68 14.11 11.30 -15.46
C ARG A 68 13.40 10.34 -14.51
N LEU A 69 14.08 9.31 -14.06
CA LEU A 69 13.57 8.46 -13.01
C LEU A 69 13.44 9.25 -11.70
N ILE A 70 12.38 9.01 -10.96
CA ILE A 70 12.20 9.62 -9.64
C ILE A 70 13.38 9.24 -8.74
N SER A 71 13.76 10.14 -7.85
CA SER A 71 14.91 9.97 -6.93
C SER A 71 16.30 9.82 -7.62
N CYS A 72 16.41 9.91 -8.94
CA CYS A 72 17.68 9.78 -9.65
C CYS A 72 18.70 10.86 -9.28
N ASN A 73 18.25 12.05 -8.89
CA ASN A 73 19.11 13.18 -8.50
C ASN A 73 19.43 13.22 -6.99
N THR A 74 18.76 12.45 -6.16
CA THR A 74 18.86 12.51 -4.70
C THR A 74 19.28 11.19 -4.06
N SER A 75 19.20 10.08 -4.80
CA SER A 75 19.40 8.74 -4.26
C SER A 75 20.15 7.84 -5.22
N VAL A 76 20.89 6.89 -4.67
CA VAL A 76 21.41 5.76 -5.43
C VAL A 76 20.27 4.75 -5.62
N ILE A 77 19.99 4.42 -6.89
CA ILE A 77 18.97 3.44 -7.24
C ILE A 77 19.62 2.08 -7.43
N THR A 78 19.23 1.11 -6.63
CA THR A 78 19.71 -0.27 -6.71
C THR A 78 18.59 -1.18 -7.17
N GLN A 79 18.82 -1.97 -8.22
CA GLN A 79 17.86 -2.97 -8.66
C GLN A 79 17.84 -4.13 -7.66
N ALA A 80 16.64 -4.53 -7.20
CA ALA A 80 16.48 -5.74 -6.43
C ALA A 80 16.82 -6.97 -7.28
N CYS A 81 17.43 -7.98 -6.66
CA CYS A 81 17.76 -9.22 -7.36
C CYS A 81 16.47 -9.94 -7.81
N PRO A 82 16.29 -10.25 -9.11
CA PRO A 82 15.06 -10.89 -9.60
C PRO A 82 14.82 -12.29 -9.02
N LYS A 83 15.87 -12.93 -8.48
CA LYS A 83 15.79 -14.26 -7.85
C LYS A 83 15.41 -14.24 -6.37
N VAL A 84 15.40 -13.05 -5.73
CA VAL A 84 15.06 -12.88 -4.32
C VAL A 84 13.58 -12.62 -4.19
N SER A 85 12.90 -13.42 -3.36
CA SER A 85 11.49 -13.23 -3.04
C SER A 85 11.29 -12.15 -1.98
N PHE A 86 10.22 -11.35 -2.14
CA PHE A 86 9.74 -10.41 -1.12
C PHE A 86 8.65 -11.01 -0.23
N GLU A 87 8.46 -12.31 -0.25
CA GLU A 87 7.45 -12.97 0.58
C GLU A 87 7.83 -12.91 2.06
N PRO A 88 6.99 -12.31 2.93
CA PRO A 88 7.27 -12.28 4.36
C PRO A 88 7.05 -13.66 4.98
N ILE A 89 8.07 -14.15 5.67
CA ILE A 89 8.02 -15.40 6.42
C ILE A 89 7.96 -15.12 7.93
N PRO A 90 7.27 -15.94 8.73
CA PRO A 90 7.20 -15.75 10.18
C PRO A 90 8.58 -15.73 10.83
N ILE A 91 8.84 -14.74 11.66
CA ILE A 91 10.06 -14.58 12.46
C ILE A 91 9.69 -14.62 13.93
N HIS A 92 10.48 -15.38 14.72
CA HIS A 92 10.38 -15.44 16.17
C HIS A 92 11.53 -14.66 16.78
N TYR A 93 11.22 -13.79 17.75
CA TYR A 93 12.24 -13.14 18.59
C TYR A 93 12.38 -13.91 19.87
N CYS A 94 13.60 -14.32 20.22
CA CYS A 94 13.91 -15.07 21.42
C CYS A 94 14.81 -14.28 22.36
N ALA A 95 14.60 -14.44 23.65
CA ALA A 95 15.45 -13.83 24.67
C ALA A 95 16.82 -14.50 24.69
N PRO A 96 17.91 -13.72 24.86
CA PRO A 96 19.24 -14.29 25.10
C PRO A 96 19.32 -14.98 26.45
N ALA A 97 20.37 -15.77 26.63
CA ALA A 97 20.61 -16.49 27.92
C ALA A 97 20.62 -15.54 29.12
N GLY A 98 19.91 -15.90 30.18
CA GLY A 98 19.75 -15.08 31.38
C GLY A 98 18.63 -14.04 31.33
N PHE A 99 17.89 -13.95 30.21
CA PHE A 99 16.73 -13.07 30.04
C PHE A 99 15.48 -13.90 29.74
N ALA A 100 14.33 -13.33 30.02
CA ALA A 100 13.04 -13.92 29.71
C ALA A 100 12.08 -12.87 29.15
N ILE A 101 11.10 -13.33 28.39
CA ILE A 101 10.03 -12.49 27.82
C ILE A 101 8.77 -12.74 28.65
N LEU A 102 8.15 -11.67 29.13
CA LEU A 102 6.86 -11.72 29.79
C LEU A 102 5.76 -11.45 28.78
N LYS A 103 4.79 -12.35 28.68
CA LYS A 103 3.64 -12.25 27.79
C LYS A 103 2.39 -11.91 28.59
N CYS A 104 1.74 -10.79 28.25
CA CYS A 104 0.44 -10.45 28.80
C CYS A 104 -0.65 -11.24 28.06
N ASN A 105 -1.40 -12.07 28.78
CA ASN A 105 -2.48 -12.88 28.22
C ASN A 105 -3.86 -12.28 28.45
N ASN A 106 -3.93 -11.05 28.95
CA ASN A 106 -5.20 -10.35 29.08
C ASN A 106 -5.75 -9.99 27.68
N LYS A 107 -6.89 -10.54 27.34
CA LYS A 107 -7.47 -10.47 25.98
C LYS A 107 -7.83 -9.06 25.53
N THR A 108 -8.07 -8.15 26.45
CA THR A 108 -8.44 -6.75 26.18
C THR A 108 -7.35 -5.77 26.57
N PHE A 109 -6.11 -6.24 26.76
CA PHE A 109 -5.00 -5.40 27.19
C PHE A 109 -4.67 -4.36 26.11
N ASP A 110 -4.73 -3.09 26.48
CA ASP A 110 -4.46 -1.96 25.59
C ASP A 110 -2.99 -1.51 25.56
N GLY A 111 -2.13 -2.23 26.24
CA GLY A 111 -0.69 -1.94 26.30
C GLY A 111 -0.29 -1.10 27.52
N LYS A 112 -1.22 -0.65 28.34
CA LYS A 112 -0.97 0.20 29.51
C LYS A 112 -1.57 -0.35 30.79
N GLY A 113 -0.96 -0.03 31.90
CA GLY A 113 -1.43 -0.45 33.20
C GLY A 113 -1.05 -1.90 33.55
N PRO A 114 -1.65 -2.45 34.64
CA PRO A 114 -1.33 -3.79 35.11
C PRO A 114 -1.87 -4.88 34.19
N CYS A 115 -1.11 -5.93 34.00
CA CYS A 115 -1.57 -7.16 33.35
C CYS A 115 -1.83 -8.23 34.41
N ASN A 116 -3.03 -8.81 34.44
CA ASN A 116 -3.46 -9.77 35.43
C ASN A 116 -3.15 -11.22 35.08
N ASN A 117 -2.84 -11.52 33.82
CA ASN A 117 -2.52 -12.88 33.38
C ASN A 117 -1.22 -12.85 32.59
N VAL A 118 -0.13 -13.14 33.22
CA VAL A 118 1.22 -13.07 32.66
C VAL A 118 1.83 -14.45 32.61
N SER A 119 2.39 -14.81 31.46
CA SER A 119 3.22 -16.01 31.31
C SER A 119 4.63 -15.65 30.88
N THR A 120 5.57 -16.52 31.18
CA THR A 120 6.96 -16.40 30.76
C THR A 120 7.18 -17.24 29.51
N VAL A 121 7.73 -16.64 28.46
CA VAL A 121 8.09 -17.34 27.25
C VAL A 121 9.55 -17.05 26.87
N GLN A 122 10.20 -17.99 26.20
CA GLN A 122 11.55 -17.79 25.69
C GLN A 122 11.57 -17.07 24.35
N CYS A 123 10.57 -17.32 23.51
CA CYS A 123 10.42 -16.72 22.20
C CYS A 123 9.00 -16.20 21.99
N THR A 124 8.85 -15.21 21.12
CA THR A 124 7.54 -14.75 20.66
C THR A 124 6.92 -15.79 19.73
N HIS A 125 5.61 -15.66 19.45
CA HIS A 125 4.99 -16.35 18.31
C HIS A 125 5.63 -15.91 17.00
N GLY A 126 5.35 -16.61 15.89
CA GLY A 126 5.80 -16.20 14.56
C GLY A 126 5.14 -14.91 14.11
N ILE A 127 5.94 -13.89 13.86
CA ILE A 127 5.47 -12.58 13.38
C ILE A 127 5.89 -12.42 11.93
N ARG A 128 4.95 -12.24 11.03
CA ARG A 128 5.24 -11.94 9.62
C ARG A 128 5.62 -10.48 9.47
N PRO A 129 6.82 -10.16 8.92
CA PRO A 129 7.29 -8.79 8.75
C PRO A 129 6.63 -8.13 7.51
N VAL A 130 5.32 -7.99 7.53
CA VAL A 130 4.55 -7.37 6.46
C VAL A 130 4.72 -5.86 6.54
N VAL A 131 5.16 -5.24 5.44
CA VAL A 131 5.29 -3.78 5.33
C VAL A 131 4.07 -3.26 4.57
N SER A 132 3.30 -2.45 5.24
CA SER A 132 2.10 -1.82 4.67
C SER A 132 1.83 -0.47 5.33
N THR A 133 0.95 0.32 4.73
CA THR A 133 0.46 1.58 5.29
C THR A 133 -1.05 1.56 5.42
N GLN A 134 -1.60 2.32 6.35
CA GLN A 134 -3.02 2.46 6.66
C GLN A 134 -3.69 1.18 7.16
N LEU A 135 -3.62 0.09 6.41
CA LEU A 135 -4.18 -1.21 6.78
C LEU A 135 -3.06 -2.17 7.18
N LEU A 136 -3.23 -2.85 8.29
CA LEU A 136 -2.30 -3.88 8.75
C LEU A 136 -2.75 -5.24 8.22
N LEU A 137 -1.84 -5.92 7.53
CA LEU A 137 -2.12 -7.16 6.83
C LEU A 137 -1.49 -8.37 7.52
N ASN A 138 -2.19 -9.47 7.54
CA ASN A 138 -1.70 -10.78 8.00
C ASN A 138 -1.10 -10.78 9.41
N GLY A 139 -1.54 -9.87 10.27
CA GLY A 139 -1.16 -9.80 11.67
C GLY A 139 -2.01 -10.69 12.55
N SER A 140 -1.89 -10.50 13.86
CA SER A 140 -2.68 -11.21 14.85
C SER A 140 -4.01 -10.53 15.12
N LEU A 141 -5.04 -11.32 15.39
CA LEU A 141 -6.36 -10.86 15.77
C LEU A 141 -6.50 -10.73 17.28
N ALA A 142 -7.39 -9.83 17.73
CA ALA A 142 -7.86 -9.81 19.10
C ALA A 142 -8.79 -11.01 19.35
N GLU A 143 -8.76 -11.56 20.54
CA GLU A 143 -9.51 -12.80 20.85
C GLU A 143 -11.01 -12.56 21.08
N GLU A 144 -11.40 -11.46 21.70
CA GLU A 144 -12.80 -11.19 22.08
C GLU A 144 -13.43 -10.07 21.26
N SER A 145 -12.90 -8.88 21.36
CA SER A 145 -13.43 -7.69 20.70
C SER A 145 -12.32 -6.83 20.12
N VAL A 146 -12.67 -5.91 19.25
CA VAL A 146 -11.73 -4.91 18.71
C VAL A 146 -11.03 -4.18 19.84
N VAL A 147 -9.70 -4.07 19.75
CA VAL A 147 -8.86 -3.37 20.73
C VAL A 147 -8.29 -2.11 20.10
N ILE A 148 -8.42 -1.00 20.82
CA ILE A 148 -7.88 0.30 20.42
C ILE A 148 -6.66 0.61 21.29
N ARG A 149 -5.53 0.91 20.63
CA ARG A 149 -4.28 1.25 21.30
C ARG A 149 -3.73 2.57 20.80
N SER A 150 -3.24 3.39 21.72
CA SER A 150 -2.51 4.62 21.42
C SER A 150 -1.53 4.93 22.53
N ASP A 151 -0.45 5.61 22.23
CA ASP A 151 0.47 6.12 23.24
C ASP A 151 -0.20 7.14 24.16
N ASN A 152 -1.03 8.02 23.60
CA ASN A 152 -1.93 8.91 24.34
C ASN A 152 -3.16 9.19 23.48
N ILE A 153 -4.30 8.64 23.88
CA ILE A 153 -5.55 8.76 23.12
C ILE A 153 -6.07 10.22 23.05
N SER A 154 -5.74 11.04 24.03
CA SER A 154 -6.13 12.45 24.08
C SER A 154 -5.29 13.34 23.19
N ASP A 155 -4.11 12.86 22.77
CA ASP A 155 -3.20 13.57 21.87
C ASP A 155 -3.50 13.16 20.43
N ASN A 156 -4.03 14.08 19.62
CA ASN A 156 -4.34 13.85 18.21
C ASN A 156 -3.11 13.65 17.30
N ALA A 157 -1.91 13.96 17.79
CA ALA A 157 -0.66 13.66 17.09
C ALA A 157 -0.25 12.18 17.19
N LYS A 158 -0.83 11.44 18.14
CA LYS A 158 -0.49 10.03 18.36
C LYS A 158 -1.34 9.11 17.50
N THR A 159 -0.69 8.23 16.77
CA THR A 159 -1.35 7.22 15.96
C THR A 159 -2.16 6.26 16.81
N ILE A 160 -3.36 5.97 16.37
CA ILE A 160 -4.25 4.98 16.96
C ILE A 160 -4.09 3.68 16.19
N ILE A 161 -3.75 2.62 16.90
CA ILE A 161 -3.67 1.26 16.36
C ILE A 161 -4.95 0.52 16.71
N VAL A 162 -5.65 0.05 15.69
CA VAL A 162 -6.86 -0.76 15.83
C VAL A 162 -6.49 -2.22 15.54
N GLN A 163 -6.73 -3.10 16.48
CA GLN A 163 -6.63 -4.54 16.27
C GLN A 163 -8.02 -5.14 16.13
N LEU A 164 -8.26 -5.80 14.99
CA LEU A 164 -9.54 -6.42 14.70
C LEU A 164 -9.66 -7.79 15.41
N ASN A 165 -10.87 -8.20 15.66
CA ASN A 165 -11.20 -9.54 16.18
C ASN A 165 -11.62 -10.52 15.07
N GLU A 166 -11.99 -10.02 13.91
CA GLU A 166 -12.31 -10.79 12.72
C GLU A 166 -11.53 -10.24 11.52
N THR A 167 -11.09 -11.11 10.62
CA THR A 167 -10.38 -10.68 9.41
C THR A 167 -11.34 -10.14 8.37
N VAL A 168 -10.87 -9.15 7.63
CA VAL A 168 -11.50 -8.74 6.38
C VAL A 168 -10.56 -9.07 5.23
N GLU A 169 -10.99 -9.91 4.33
CA GLU A 169 -10.18 -10.34 3.19
C GLU A 169 -10.08 -9.22 2.15
N ILE A 170 -8.88 -9.01 1.64
CA ILE A 170 -8.60 -8.08 0.55
C ILE A 170 -7.93 -8.84 -0.59
N ASN A 171 -8.57 -8.82 -1.76
CA ASN A 171 -8.12 -9.51 -2.96
C ASN A 171 -7.66 -8.49 -4.01
N CYS A 172 -6.38 -8.52 -4.34
CA CYS A 172 -5.77 -7.56 -5.24
C CYS A 172 -5.29 -8.22 -6.53
N THR A 173 -5.40 -7.49 -7.62
CA THR A 173 -5.08 -7.99 -8.96
C THR A 173 -4.40 -6.90 -9.78
N ARG A 174 -3.34 -7.27 -10.48
CA ARG A 174 -2.83 -6.55 -11.64
C ARG A 174 -3.21 -7.36 -12.88
N PRO A 175 -4.27 -6.98 -13.59
CA PRO A 175 -4.81 -7.78 -14.69
C PRO A 175 -3.97 -7.73 -15.96
N ASN A 176 -3.04 -6.77 -16.06
CA ASN A 176 -2.17 -6.62 -17.22
C ASN A 176 -1.17 -7.77 -17.32
N ASN A 177 -1.08 -8.35 -18.51
CA ASN A 177 -0.08 -9.37 -18.83
C ASN A 177 1.22 -8.69 -19.28
N ASN A 178 2.08 -8.35 -18.32
CA ASN A 178 3.35 -7.68 -18.60
C ASN A 178 4.40 -8.69 -19.07
N THR A 179 5.24 -8.26 -20.01
CA THR A 179 6.47 -8.97 -20.38
C THR A 179 7.67 -8.31 -19.74
N ARG A 180 8.65 -9.12 -19.31
CA ARG A 180 9.90 -8.62 -18.77
C ARG A 180 10.98 -8.63 -19.85
N LYS A 181 11.66 -7.49 -20.00
CA LYS A 181 12.78 -7.29 -20.94
C LYS A 181 14.05 -7.01 -20.15
N GLY A 182 15.13 -7.70 -20.50
CA GLY A 182 16.46 -7.42 -19.96
C GLY A 182 17.24 -6.51 -20.91
N ILE A 183 17.81 -5.42 -20.40
CA ILE A 183 18.70 -4.51 -21.11
C ILE A 183 20.10 -4.67 -20.52
N HIS A 184 21.06 -5.10 -21.33
CA HIS A 184 22.44 -5.25 -20.90
C HIS A 184 23.09 -3.89 -20.66
N ILE A 185 23.55 -3.65 -19.43
CA ILE A 185 24.22 -2.41 -19.00
C ILE A 185 25.69 -2.60 -18.61
N GLY A 186 26.18 -3.84 -18.70
CA GLY A 186 27.56 -4.19 -18.38
C GLY A 186 27.78 -5.71 -18.37
N PRO A 187 29.02 -6.19 -18.17
CA PRO A 187 29.31 -7.62 -18.08
C PRO A 187 28.53 -8.28 -16.94
N GLY A 188 27.70 -9.26 -17.27
CA GLY A 188 26.85 -9.96 -16.29
C GLY A 188 25.79 -9.11 -15.62
N ARG A 189 25.54 -7.88 -16.09
CA ARG A 189 24.55 -6.98 -15.55
C ARG A 189 23.45 -6.70 -16.55
N ALA A 190 22.20 -6.86 -16.11
CA ALA A 190 21.03 -6.54 -16.90
C ALA A 190 20.06 -5.67 -16.07
N PHE A 191 19.52 -4.65 -16.72
CA PHE A 191 18.43 -3.84 -16.18
C PHE A 191 17.12 -4.42 -16.68
N TYR A 192 16.28 -4.92 -15.78
CA TYR A 192 15.01 -5.53 -16.13
C TYR A 192 13.90 -4.50 -16.16
N THR A 193 13.21 -4.42 -17.27
CA THR A 193 12.13 -3.46 -17.50
C THR A 193 10.90 -4.14 -18.06
N THR A 194 9.77 -3.45 -18.06
CA THR A 194 8.59 -3.87 -18.80
C THR A 194 8.81 -3.62 -20.29
N GLY A 195 8.75 -4.67 -21.10
CA GLY A 195 8.90 -4.59 -22.55
C GLY A 195 7.59 -4.25 -23.23
N GLU A 196 6.59 -5.09 -23.04
CA GLU A 196 5.25 -4.95 -23.64
C GLU A 196 4.18 -5.37 -22.65
N ILE A 197 2.96 -4.89 -22.87
CA ILE A 197 1.76 -5.34 -22.17
C ILE A 197 0.88 -6.04 -23.21
N ILE A 198 0.61 -7.33 -22.97
CA ILE A 198 -0.18 -8.15 -23.88
C ILE A 198 -1.67 -8.00 -23.53
N GLY A 199 -2.48 -7.70 -24.55
CA GLY A 199 -3.93 -7.55 -24.41
C GLY A 199 -4.36 -6.17 -23.95
N ASN A 200 -5.56 -6.09 -23.41
CA ASN A 200 -6.15 -4.83 -22.95
C ASN A 200 -5.44 -4.30 -21.71
N ILE A 201 -5.18 -3.00 -21.68
CA ILE A 201 -4.62 -2.33 -20.50
C ILE A 201 -5.74 -2.08 -19.50
N ARG A 202 -5.60 -2.66 -18.30
CA ARG A 202 -6.58 -2.56 -17.22
C ARG A 202 -5.95 -2.00 -15.96
N GLN A 203 -6.81 -1.38 -15.14
CA GLN A 203 -6.41 -0.82 -13.85
C GLN A 203 -6.16 -1.93 -12.81
N ALA A 204 -5.03 -1.86 -12.11
CA ALA A 204 -4.82 -2.65 -10.92
C ALA A 204 -5.83 -2.25 -9.84
N HIS A 205 -6.34 -3.21 -9.11
CA HIS A 205 -7.39 -2.97 -8.14
C HIS A 205 -7.39 -3.98 -7.01
N CYS A 206 -8.06 -3.63 -5.91
CA CYS A 206 -8.36 -4.52 -4.81
C CYS A 206 -9.86 -4.55 -4.54
N ASN A 207 -10.37 -5.71 -4.17
CA ASN A 207 -11.77 -5.93 -3.80
C ASN A 207 -11.87 -6.34 -2.34
N ILE A 208 -12.84 -5.74 -1.66
CA ILE A 208 -13.18 -5.99 -0.25
C ILE A 208 -14.69 -6.18 -0.15
N SER A 209 -15.15 -7.15 0.62
CA SER A 209 -16.58 -7.31 0.89
C SER A 209 -17.15 -6.09 1.62
N GLU A 210 -18.12 -5.41 1.02
CA GLU A 210 -18.77 -4.24 1.57
C GLU A 210 -19.43 -4.55 2.93
N ALA A 211 -20.14 -5.65 3.03
CA ALA A 211 -20.83 -6.05 4.26
C ALA A 211 -19.85 -6.30 5.42
N LYS A 212 -18.76 -7.02 5.16
CA LYS A 212 -17.72 -7.28 6.17
C LYS A 212 -17.03 -5.99 6.61
N TRP A 213 -16.73 -5.11 5.67
CA TRP A 213 -16.08 -3.84 5.95
C TRP A 213 -16.97 -2.92 6.80
N HIS A 214 -18.25 -2.80 6.44
CA HIS A 214 -19.22 -2.01 7.22
C HIS A 214 -19.42 -2.56 8.64
N LYS A 215 -19.52 -3.88 8.80
CA LYS A 215 -19.55 -4.52 10.12
C LYS A 215 -18.33 -4.15 10.95
N THR A 216 -17.16 -4.19 10.33
CA THR A 216 -15.89 -3.86 10.99
C THR A 216 -15.84 -2.39 11.40
N LEU A 217 -16.21 -1.46 10.52
CA LEU A 217 -16.25 -0.02 10.86
C LEU A 217 -17.22 0.28 11.98
N LYS A 218 -18.37 -0.41 12.02
CA LYS A 218 -19.33 -0.29 13.12
C LYS A 218 -18.71 -0.67 14.46
N GLN A 219 -18.05 -1.82 14.52
CA GLN A 219 -17.37 -2.28 15.73
C GLN A 219 -16.26 -1.32 16.19
N ILE A 220 -15.48 -0.79 15.23
CA ILE A 220 -14.44 0.20 15.53
C ILE A 220 -15.06 1.49 16.07
N ALA A 221 -16.14 1.98 15.44
CA ALA A 221 -16.83 3.19 15.89
C ALA A 221 -17.40 3.05 17.31
N GLU A 222 -17.95 1.88 17.64
CA GLU A 222 -18.43 1.58 18.99
C GLU A 222 -17.29 1.61 20.02
N LYS A 223 -16.14 1.01 19.69
CA LYS A 223 -14.97 1.02 20.57
C LYS A 223 -14.31 2.38 20.71
N LEU A 224 -14.29 3.18 19.64
CA LEU A 224 -13.80 4.56 19.70
C LEU A 224 -14.71 5.43 20.57
N ARG A 225 -16.02 5.22 20.50
CA ARG A 225 -16.99 5.96 21.34
C ARG A 225 -16.79 5.68 22.82
N GLU A 226 -16.42 4.46 23.21
CA GLU A 226 -16.05 4.14 24.60
C GLU A 226 -14.83 4.93 25.09
N LYS A 227 -13.93 5.32 24.20
CA LYS A 227 -12.75 6.14 24.52
C LYS A 227 -13.00 7.65 24.48
N PHE A 228 -14.01 8.09 23.71
CA PHE A 228 -14.40 9.48 23.53
C PHE A 228 -15.84 9.68 23.99
N GLU A 229 -16.05 9.71 25.31
CA GLU A 229 -17.37 9.71 25.95
C GLU A 229 -18.27 10.89 25.52
N ASN A 230 -17.68 12.01 25.11
CA ASN A 230 -18.42 13.19 24.67
C ASN A 230 -18.84 13.14 23.19
N ALA A 231 -18.34 12.19 22.42
CA ALA A 231 -18.63 12.10 20.99
C ALA A 231 -19.96 11.37 20.75
N THR A 232 -20.89 12.06 20.13
CA THR A 232 -22.17 11.50 19.67
C THR A 232 -22.03 10.79 18.33
N GLU A 233 -21.08 11.22 17.52
CA GLU A 233 -20.81 10.70 16.18
C GLU A 233 -19.33 10.38 15.99
N ILE A 234 -19.06 9.28 15.32
CA ILE A 234 -17.72 8.89 14.85
C ILE A 234 -17.72 8.92 13.32
N ALA A 235 -16.88 9.74 12.74
CA ALA A 235 -16.74 9.87 11.30
C ALA A 235 -15.39 9.31 10.82
N PHE A 236 -15.42 8.57 9.73
CA PHE A 236 -14.23 8.15 9.01
C PHE A 236 -14.14 8.93 7.71
N ASN A 237 -13.03 9.62 7.50
CA ASN A 237 -12.76 10.39 6.31
C ASN A 237 -11.47 9.95 5.62
N LYS A 238 -11.36 10.31 4.34
CA LYS A 238 -10.14 10.07 3.55
C LYS A 238 -8.93 10.75 4.20
N SER A 239 -7.74 10.26 3.87
CA SER A 239 -6.49 10.90 4.27
C SER A 239 -6.49 12.40 3.89
N SER A 240 -5.93 13.23 4.77
CA SER A 240 -5.89 14.68 4.60
C SER A 240 -4.89 15.18 3.56
N GLY A 241 -3.97 14.32 3.11
CA GLY A 241 -2.95 14.64 2.11
C GLY A 241 -1.55 14.28 2.58
N GLY A 242 -0.59 14.48 1.69
CA GLY A 242 0.81 14.15 1.89
C GLY A 242 1.37 13.32 0.73
N ASP A 243 2.51 12.67 0.97
CA ASP A 243 3.13 11.79 0.00
C ASP A 243 2.27 10.55 -0.29
N PRO A 244 2.31 9.98 -1.51
CA PRO A 244 1.53 8.79 -1.86
C PRO A 244 1.71 7.63 -0.87
N GLU A 245 2.88 7.51 -0.26
CA GLU A 245 3.23 6.47 0.71
C GLU A 245 2.37 6.50 1.98
N ILE A 246 1.87 7.67 2.36
CA ILE A 246 1.03 7.86 3.57
C ILE A 246 -0.44 8.08 3.25
N VAL A 247 -0.74 8.65 2.09
CA VAL A 247 -2.12 8.95 1.63
C VAL A 247 -2.83 7.69 1.13
N MET A 248 -2.08 6.71 0.65
CA MET A 248 -2.58 5.48 0.05
C MET A 248 -2.24 4.27 0.91
N HIS A 249 -3.00 3.20 0.72
CA HIS A 249 -2.62 1.89 1.22
C HIS A 249 -1.55 1.30 0.32
N THR A 250 -0.35 1.15 0.84
CA THR A 250 0.80 0.59 0.12
C THR A 250 1.17 -0.76 0.68
N PHE A 251 1.49 -1.69 -0.19
CA PHE A 251 1.88 -3.05 0.17
C PHE A 251 2.58 -3.75 -0.99
N ASN A 252 3.20 -4.88 -0.72
CA ASN A 252 3.78 -5.76 -1.73
C ASN A 252 2.81 -6.88 -2.09
N CYS A 253 2.50 -7.02 -3.36
CA CYS A 253 1.67 -8.09 -3.89
C CYS A 253 2.44 -8.83 -4.99
N GLY A 254 2.82 -10.08 -4.73
CA GLY A 254 3.52 -10.92 -5.70
C GLY A 254 4.85 -10.37 -6.21
N GLY A 255 5.50 -9.47 -5.47
CA GLY A 255 6.75 -8.79 -5.86
C GLY A 255 6.57 -7.42 -6.49
N GLU A 256 5.34 -6.98 -6.73
CA GLU A 256 5.01 -5.63 -7.19
C GLU A 256 4.48 -4.78 -6.04
N PHE A 257 4.82 -3.49 -6.02
CA PHE A 257 4.40 -2.57 -4.96
C PHE A 257 3.17 -1.79 -5.39
N PHE A 258 2.06 -2.05 -4.69
CA PHE A 258 0.76 -1.47 -4.95
C PHE A 258 0.53 -0.24 -4.08
N TYR A 259 -0.06 0.79 -4.68
CA TYR A 259 -0.49 2.03 -4.06
C TYR A 259 -1.98 2.21 -4.33
N CYS A 260 -2.82 1.89 -3.34
CA CYS A 260 -4.27 1.83 -3.51
C CYS A 260 -4.97 3.01 -2.84
N ASN A 261 -5.91 3.61 -3.56
CA ASN A 261 -6.76 4.68 -3.03
C ASN A 261 -7.80 4.10 -2.08
N THR A 262 -7.73 4.47 -0.81
CA THR A 262 -8.62 3.99 0.25
C THR A 262 -9.82 4.90 0.53
N THR A 263 -10.02 5.93 -0.25
CA THR A 263 -11.18 6.85 -0.09
C THR A 263 -12.52 6.11 0.00
N PRO A 264 -12.79 5.06 -0.81
CA PRO A 264 -14.04 4.31 -0.70
C PRO A 264 -14.24 3.57 0.63
N LEU A 265 -13.17 3.30 1.37
CA LEU A 265 -13.24 2.63 2.67
C LEU A 265 -13.56 3.59 3.82
N PHE A 266 -13.12 4.84 3.72
CA PHE A 266 -13.19 5.84 4.78
C PHE A 266 -14.05 7.02 4.37
N ASN A 267 -15.34 6.77 4.24
CA ASN A 267 -16.35 7.77 3.90
C ASN A 267 -17.67 7.41 4.58
N SER A 268 -17.71 7.51 5.91
CA SER A 268 -18.90 7.15 6.69
C SER A 268 -18.96 7.88 8.01
N THR A 269 -20.17 8.05 8.52
CA THR A 269 -20.44 8.62 9.86
C THR A 269 -21.35 7.67 10.64
N TRP A 270 -20.97 7.38 11.88
CA TRP A 270 -21.61 6.41 12.74
C TRP A 270 -22.21 7.10 13.97
N LYS A 271 -23.54 7.07 14.10
CA LYS A 271 -24.30 7.61 15.23
C LYS A 271 -24.58 6.54 16.27
N SER A 272 -24.78 6.97 17.52
CA SER A 272 -25.03 6.06 18.65
C SER A 272 -26.22 5.10 18.45
N ASN A 273 -27.23 5.52 17.68
CA ASN A 273 -28.49 4.78 17.48
C ASN A 273 -28.71 4.28 16.05
N SER A 274 -27.69 4.24 15.22
CA SER A 274 -27.85 3.75 13.85
C SER A 274 -28.00 2.24 13.82
N THR A 275 -29.25 1.77 13.70
CA THR A 275 -29.51 0.41 13.25
C THR A 275 -29.15 0.30 11.79
N TYR A 276 -27.96 -0.21 11.51
CA TYR A 276 -27.60 -0.62 10.14
C TYR A 276 -28.37 -1.89 9.84
N ASN A 277 -29.44 -1.76 9.09
CA ASN A 277 -30.10 -2.92 8.50
C ASN A 277 -29.23 -3.38 7.33
N SER A 278 -28.45 -4.44 7.55
CA SER A 278 -27.91 -5.21 6.44
C SER A 278 -29.08 -5.78 5.67
N THR A 279 -29.53 -5.09 4.64
CA THR A 279 -30.39 -5.71 3.63
C THR A 279 -29.54 -6.81 3.01
N GLU A 280 -29.96 -8.06 3.19
CA GLU A 280 -29.43 -9.21 2.47
C GLU A 280 -29.66 -8.99 0.97
N GLY A 281 -28.76 -8.22 0.36
CA GLY A 281 -28.65 -8.04 -1.08
C GLY A 281 -27.49 -8.88 -1.61
N PRO A 282 -27.32 -8.98 -2.94
CA PRO A 282 -26.17 -9.66 -3.51
C PRO A 282 -24.88 -9.10 -2.93
N GLU A 283 -23.92 -9.98 -2.64
CA GLU A 283 -22.61 -9.58 -2.10
C GLU A 283 -21.99 -8.49 -2.99
N ARG A 284 -21.88 -7.31 -2.42
CA ARG A 284 -21.23 -6.17 -3.08
C ARG A 284 -19.78 -6.08 -2.62
N ASN A 285 -18.95 -5.70 -3.55
CA ASN A 285 -17.54 -5.43 -3.28
C ASN A 285 -17.24 -3.95 -3.38
N ILE A 286 -16.43 -3.47 -2.43
CA ILE A 286 -15.77 -2.18 -2.56
C ILE A 286 -14.51 -2.40 -3.39
N THR A 287 -14.38 -1.67 -4.48
CA THR A 287 -13.21 -1.74 -5.36
C THR A 287 -12.30 -0.54 -5.12
N LEU A 288 -11.06 -0.80 -4.76
CA LEU A 288 -10.01 0.20 -4.62
C LEU A 288 -9.18 0.23 -5.89
N GLN A 289 -9.02 1.40 -6.48
CA GLN A 289 -8.11 1.58 -7.60
C GLN A 289 -6.67 1.68 -7.11
N CYS A 290 -5.77 0.94 -7.75
CA CYS A 290 -4.37 0.87 -7.38
C CYS A 290 -3.47 1.32 -8.52
N ARG A 291 -2.36 1.92 -8.14
CA ARG A 291 -1.21 2.21 -9.00
C ARG A 291 -0.05 1.32 -8.60
N ILE A 292 0.85 1.05 -9.53
CA ILE A 292 2.06 0.26 -9.27
C ILE A 292 3.26 1.18 -9.38
N LYS A 293 4.18 1.03 -8.45
CA LYS A 293 5.44 1.78 -8.42
C LYS A 293 6.60 0.81 -8.37
N GLN A 294 7.62 1.06 -9.19
CA GLN A 294 8.81 0.23 -9.26
C GLN A 294 10.00 0.85 -8.52
N ILE A 295 10.09 2.17 -8.42
CA ILE A 295 11.14 2.87 -7.68
C ILE A 295 10.61 3.24 -6.30
N ILE A 296 11.17 2.62 -5.27
CA ILE A 296 10.66 2.65 -3.91
C ILE A 296 11.78 3.07 -2.97
N ASN A 297 11.45 3.99 -2.05
CA ASN A 297 12.31 4.30 -0.92
C ASN A 297 12.03 3.28 0.19
N MET A 298 12.80 2.20 0.22
CA MET A 298 12.65 1.18 1.26
C MET A 298 13.01 1.75 2.63
N TRP A 299 12.13 1.44 3.61
CA TRP A 299 12.33 1.82 5.02
C TRP A 299 12.49 3.32 5.24
N GLN A 300 12.06 4.16 4.29
CA GLN A 300 12.23 5.62 4.34
C GLN A 300 13.68 6.07 4.56
N GLU A 301 14.65 5.26 4.17
CA GLU A 301 16.05 5.65 4.22
C GLU A 301 16.35 6.76 3.19
N VAL A 302 16.86 7.87 3.67
CA VAL A 302 17.27 8.98 2.82
C VAL A 302 18.53 8.58 2.03
N GLY A 303 18.51 8.83 0.73
CA GLY A 303 19.65 8.60 -0.16
C GLY A 303 19.75 7.19 -0.76
N LYS A 304 18.79 6.31 -0.47
CA LYS A 304 18.70 4.97 -1.06
C LYS A 304 17.31 4.73 -1.66
N ALA A 305 17.27 4.28 -2.88
CA ALA A 305 16.06 3.81 -3.54
C ALA A 305 16.28 2.43 -4.13
N MET A 306 15.23 1.61 -4.14
CA MET A 306 15.23 0.30 -4.76
C MET A 306 14.37 0.33 -6.02
N TYR A 307 14.87 -0.22 -7.10
CA TYR A 307 14.09 -0.53 -8.28
C TYR A 307 13.62 -1.99 -8.21
N ALA A 308 12.30 -2.20 -8.14
CA ALA A 308 11.70 -3.52 -8.17
C ALA A 308 11.52 -3.95 -9.64
N PRO A 309 12.22 -5.01 -10.10
CA PRO A 309 12.06 -5.50 -11.46
C PRO A 309 10.62 -5.92 -11.70
N PRO A 310 10.08 -5.73 -12.92
CA PRO A 310 8.71 -6.10 -13.21
C PRO A 310 8.53 -7.62 -13.14
N ILE A 311 7.35 -8.03 -12.70
CA ILE A 311 6.93 -9.43 -12.70
C ILE A 311 6.14 -9.70 -13.96
N SER A 312 6.51 -10.75 -14.69
CA SER A 312 5.82 -11.16 -15.90
C SER A 312 4.46 -11.79 -15.60
N GLY A 313 3.52 -11.63 -16.53
CA GLY A 313 2.18 -12.19 -16.42
C GLY A 313 1.25 -11.35 -15.56
N GLN A 314 0.11 -11.92 -15.22
CA GLN A 314 -0.86 -11.34 -14.31
C GLN A 314 -0.48 -11.62 -12.87
N ILE A 315 -0.82 -10.72 -11.96
CA ILE A 315 -0.56 -10.89 -10.54
C ILE A 315 -1.88 -10.89 -9.78
N ARG A 316 -2.00 -11.81 -8.84
CA ARG A 316 -3.10 -11.86 -7.88
C ARG A 316 -2.53 -12.18 -6.50
N CYS A 317 -3.05 -11.51 -5.50
CA CYS A 317 -2.74 -11.80 -4.10
C CYS A 317 -3.97 -11.63 -3.23
N SER A 318 -4.03 -12.42 -2.18
CA SER A 318 -5.06 -12.35 -1.15
C SER A 318 -4.38 -12.12 0.19
N SER A 319 -4.89 -11.17 0.96
CA SER A 319 -4.40 -10.85 2.29
C SER A 319 -5.56 -10.65 3.25
N ASN A 320 -5.28 -10.76 4.54
CA ASN A 320 -6.26 -10.52 5.58
C ASN A 320 -5.96 -9.19 6.28
N ILE A 321 -6.91 -8.27 6.23
CA ILE A 321 -6.85 -7.06 7.04
C ILE A 321 -7.10 -7.47 8.50
N THR A 322 -6.12 -7.21 9.37
CA THR A 322 -6.17 -7.56 10.80
C THR A 322 -6.10 -6.35 11.71
N GLY A 323 -5.86 -5.18 11.16
CA GLY A 323 -5.79 -3.93 11.89
C GLY A 323 -5.76 -2.71 11.00
N LEU A 324 -5.87 -1.56 11.62
CA LEU A 324 -5.82 -0.26 10.98
C LEU A 324 -4.93 0.70 11.77
N LEU A 325 -4.35 1.65 11.07
CA LEU A 325 -3.69 2.82 11.65
C LEU A 325 -4.58 4.04 11.40
N LEU A 326 -5.00 4.71 12.45
CA LEU A 326 -5.86 5.88 12.37
C LEU A 326 -5.19 7.09 13.02
N THR A 327 -5.52 8.26 12.52
CA THR A 327 -5.22 9.54 13.15
C THR A 327 -6.51 10.30 13.40
N ARG A 328 -6.60 10.98 14.53
CA ARG A 328 -7.77 11.79 14.89
C ARG A 328 -7.55 13.24 14.52
N ASP A 329 -8.55 13.87 13.89
CA ASP A 329 -8.51 15.31 13.67
C ASP A 329 -8.63 16.06 15.00
N GLY A 330 -7.79 17.07 15.21
CA GLY A 330 -7.91 17.99 16.32
C GLY A 330 -9.04 19.00 16.11
N GLY A 331 -9.32 19.81 17.13
CA GLY A 331 -10.30 20.87 17.07
C GLY A 331 -11.20 20.91 18.29
N ASN A 332 -12.07 21.93 18.35
CA ASN A 332 -12.95 22.19 19.49
C ASN A 332 -14.37 21.58 19.33
N ASN A 333 -14.61 20.83 18.26
CA ASN A 333 -15.91 20.18 18.06
C ASN A 333 -15.96 18.92 18.93
N THR A 334 -16.80 18.92 19.95
CA THR A 334 -16.95 17.81 20.90
C THR A 334 -17.96 16.76 20.45
N ASP A 335 -18.84 17.10 19.48
CA ASP A 335 -19.95 16.23 19.11
C ASP A 335 -19.56 15.16 18.08
N THR A 336 -18.61 15.48 17.20
CA THR A 336 -18.15 14.56 16.15
C THR A 336 -16.63 14.42 16.22
N GLU A 337 -16.15 13.20 16.36
CA GLU A 337 -14.74 12.87 16.23
C GLU A 337 -14.46 12.29 14.83
N ILE A 338 -13.45 12.84 14.16
CA ILE A 338 -13.08 12.48 12.80
C ILE A 338 -11.76 11.68 12.81
N PHE A 339 -11.78 10.51 12.19
CA PHE A 339 -10.64 9.61 12.06
C PHE A 339 -10.26 9.42 10.60
N ARG A 340 -8.95 9.46 10.35
CA ARG A 340 -8.39 9.33 9.02
C ARG A 340 -7.34 8.22 8.95
#